data_2dad0ee01a2edf04dd867c09b6f6e1e6
#
_entry.id   2dad0ee01a2edf04dd867c09b6f6e1e6
#
_cell.length_a   1.000
_cell.length_b   1.000
_cell.length_c   1.000
_cell.angle_alpha   90.00
_cell.angle_beta   90.00
_cell.angle_gamma   90.00
#
_symmetry.space_group_name_H-M   'P 1'
#
loop_
_entity.id
_entity.type
_entity.pdbx_description
1 polymer ?
#
loop_
_entity_poly.entity_id
_entity_poly.type
_entity_poly.pdbx_seq_one_letter_code
_entity_poly.pdbx_strand_id
1 'polypeptide(L)'
;MDDTGRSDGPAGVNTKLYLSSLGLAAALLIVIRLFALPHLGGATKVSLSDTIISIVDSLTGAAVAALCVSLLVVFFYGLKRQNPIEVQVTAPGSIAAELAKAADATNSWDYRGHTARYFRSTVLPTLLQRAERQGHYLSVNVQVLDPDNVELMDFFTEYRRNANPDRRDYWTRRRAQAEIAATIIRLQLLSYQFSRLNCRVYLASTVSPFTIDLSDTCVMVTREKAGTAALKYPVGSSFYDSTKEDMRLSNRQSTELPLPRSATELDPGSVSDVREVLSLLDILQGADDELLNLTLDAYRRPVNPYASA
;
A
#
# COMPACT_ATOMS: atom_id res chain seq x y z
N MET A 1 -2.00 -17.78 -32.49
CA MET A 1 -1.90 -19.06 -31.76
C MET A 1 -2.38 -18.74 -30.36
N ASP A 2 -3.65 -18.96 -30.21
CA ASP A 2 -4.46 -18.67 -29.02
C ASP A 2 -4.26 -19.82 -28.03
N ASP A 3 -3.76 -19.55 -26.83
CA ASP A 3 -3.77 -20.54 -25.76
C ASP A 3 -4.31 -19.87 -24.48
N THR A 4 -5.63 -19.88 -24.41
CA THR A 4 -6.38 -19.49 -23.22
C THR A 4 -6.33 -20.66 -22.22
N GLY A 5 -5.25 -20.74 -21.45
CA GLY A 5 -5.11 -21.64 -20.31
C GLY A 5 -6.09 -21.32 -19.22
N ARG A 6 -7.35 -21.79 -19.38
CA ARG A 6 -8.39 -21.82 -18.38
C ARG A 6 -8.06 -22.92 -17.38
N SER A 7 -7.45 -22.60 -16.25
CA SER A 7 -7.34 -23.55 -15.13
C SER A 7 -8.71 -23.77 -14.52
N ASP A 8 -9.37 -24.85 -14.96
CA ASP A 8 -10.54 -25.38 -14.29
C ASP A 8 -10.12 -25.91 -12.90
N GLY A 9 -10.30 -25.09 -11.88
CA GLY A 9 -10.28 -25.56 -10.49
C GLY A 9 -11.45 -26.54 -10.25
N PRO A 10 -11.38 -27.41 -9.25
CA PRO A 10 -12.36 -28.46 -9.01
C PRO A 10 -13.77 -27.89 -8.95
N ALA A 11 -14.69 -28.51 -9.67
CA ALA A 11 -16.06 -28.11 -9.93
C ALA A 11 -16.71 -27.44 -8.70
N GLY A 12 -16.85 -26.11 -8.76
CA GLY A 12 -17.49 -25.34 -7.69
C GLY A 12 -18.96 -25.76 -7.58
N VAL A 13 -19.28 -26.57 -6.59
CA VAL A 13 -20.69 -26.78 -6.17
C VAL A 13 -21.26 -25.36 -6.00
N ASN A 14 -22.31 -25.06 -6.78
CA ASN A 14 -22.91 -23.74 -6.74
C ASN A 14 -23.58 -23.56 -5.36
N THR A 15 -22.84 -22.98 -4.43
CA THR A 15 -23.19 -22.86 -3.00
C THR A 15 -24.58 -22.25 -2.80
N LYS A 16 -24.99 -21.35 -3.73
CA LYS A 16 -26.33 -20.75 -3.73
C LYS A 16 -27.39 -21.79 -4.08
N LEU A 17 -27.14 -22.64 -5.06
CA LEU A 17 -28.03 -23.73 -5.47
C LEU A 17 -28.15 -24.80 -4.36
N TYR A 18 -27.04 -25.15 -3.72
CA TYR A 18 -27.01 -26.09 -2.61
C TYR A 18 -27.83 -25.59 -1.39
N LEU A 19 -27.57 -24.32 -0.98
CA LEU A 19 -28.31 -23.73 0.15
C LEU A 19 -29.82 -23.55 -0.16
N SER A 20 -30.16 -23.16 -1.39
CA SER A 20 -31.57 -23.03 -1.78
C SER A 20 -32.29 -24.39 -1.82
N SER A 21 -31.62 -25.44 -2.28
CA SER A 21 -32.20 -26.79 -2.29
C SER A 21 -32.41 -27.34 -0.86
N LEU A 22 -31.44 -27.08 0.04
CA LEU A 22 -31.56 -27.51 1.44
C LEU A 22 -32.65 -26.73 2.18
N GLY A 23 -32.77 -25.43 1.94
CA GLY A 23 -33.84 -24.60 2.48
C GLY A 23 -35.22 -24.99 1.98
N LEU A 24 -35.35 -25.34 0.69
CA LEU A 24 -36.58 -25.83 0.10
C LEU A 24 -37.00 -27.17 0.70
N ALA A 25 -36.05 -28.12 0.90
CA ALA A 25 -36.33 -29.41 1.52
C ALA A 25 -36.77 -29.24 2.97
N ALA A 26 -36.14 -28.40 3.76
CA ALA A 26 -36.53 -28.09 5.13
C ALA A 26 -37.96 -27.47 5.19
N ALA A 27 -38.24 -26.50 4.32
CA ALA A 27 -39.57 -25.88 4.23
C ALA A 27 -40.66 -26.91 3.85
N LEU A 28 -40.37 -27.79 2.91
CA LEU A 28 -41.28 -28.85 2.49
C LEU A 28 -41.60 -29.83 3.65
N LEU A 29 -40.59 -30.23 4.42
CA LEU A 29 -40.78 -31.10 5.60
C LEU A 29 -41.64 -30.41 6.68
N ILE A 30 -41.44 -29.11 6.92
CA ILE A 30 -42.25 -28.33 7.85
C ILE A 30 -43.71 -28.26 7.38
N VAL A 31 -43.96 -28.04 6.10
CA VAL A 31 -45.31 -27.97 5.53
C VAL A 31 -45.99 -29.33 5.64
N ILE A 32 -45.31 -30.45 5.34
CA ILE A 32 -45.83 -31.80 5.50
C ILE A 32 -46.19 -32.03 6.98
N ARG A 33 -45.35 -31.63 7.91
CA ARG A 33 -45.63 -31.77 9.36
C ARG A 33 -46.86 -30.99 9.79
N LEU A 34 -47.01 -29.74 9.37
CA LEU A 34 -48.11 -28.87 9.83
C LEU A 34 -49.45 -29.16 9.17
N PHE A 35 -49.45 -29.60 7.91
CA PHE A 35 -50.69 -29.75 7.15
C PHE A 35 -51.08 -31.21 6.84
N ALA A 36 -50.14 -32.10 6.51
CA ALA A 36 -50.45 -33.46 6.11
C ALA A 36 -50.65 -34.39 7.31
N LEU A 37 -49.78 -34.27 8.35
CA LEU A 37 -49.85 -35.17 9.51
C LEU A 37 -51.11 -35.04 10.36
N PRO A 38 -51.69 -33.84 10.63
CA PRO A 38 -52.96 -33.71 11.37
C PRO A 38 -54.15 -34.39 10.68
N HIS A 39 -54.12 -34.47 9.33
CA HIS A 39 -55.22 -35.08 8.55
C HIS A 39 -55.13 -36.60 8.44
N LEU A 40 -53.96 -37.21 8.69
CA LEU A 40 -53.71 -38.61 8.67
C LEU A 40 -54.09 -39.32 10.02
N GLY A 41 -54.14 -38.52 11.13
CA GLY A 41 -54.45 -39.05 12.48
C GLY A 41 -55.89 -39.40 12.77
N GLY A 42 -56.79 -39.28 11.80
CA GLY A 42 -58.25 -39.38 12.05
C GLY A 42 -58.90 -40.76 11.98
N ALA A 43 -58.27 -41.88 11.64
CA ALA A 43 -58.98 -43.08 11.36
C ALA A 43 -58.32 -44.43 11.64
N THR A 44 -57.10 -44.64 12.06
CA THR A 44 -56.54 -45.98 12.29
C THR A 44 -55.37 -46.01 13.29
N LYS A 45 -55.55 -46.88 14.31
CA LYS A 45 -54.56 -47.44 15.24
C LYS A 45 -53.28 -46.62 15.55
N VAL A 46 -53.25 -46.12 16.77
CA VAL A 46 -52.27 -45.23 17.46
C VAL A 46 -50.79 -45.56 17.21
N SER A 47 -50.41 -46.73 16.78
CA SER A 47 -48.98 -47.14 16.69
C SER A 47 -48.26 -46.71 15.38
N LEU A 48 -48.94 -46.64 14.24
CA LEU A 48 -48.32 -46.30 12.95
C LEU A 48 -48.19 -44.79 12.74
N SER A 49 -49.18 -44.00 13.16
CA SER A 49 -49.19 -42.59 13.08
C SER A 49 -48.06 -41.95 13.95
N ASP A 50 -47.90 -42.48 15.18
CA ASP A 50 -46.86 -41.99 16.12
C ASP A 50 -45.44 -42.24 15.59
N THR A 51 -45.23 -43.40 14.95
CA THR A 51 -43.98 -43.78 14.34
C THR A 51 -43.65 -42.83 13.15
N ILE A 52 -44.61 -42.52 12.29
CA ILE A 52 -44.45 -41.63 11.15
C ILE A 52 -44.18 -40.20 11.63
N ILE A 53 -44.88 -39.70 12.65
CA ILE A 53 -44.64 -38.40 13.26
C ILE A 53 -43.23 -38.31 13.80
N SER A 54 -42.76 -39.30 14.55
CA SER A 54 -41.41 -39.34 15.10
C SER A 54 -40.33 -39.34 14.02
N ILE A 55 -40.52 -40.05 12.92
CA ILE A 55 -39.59 -40.06 11.79
C ILE A 55 -39.53 -38.67 11.13
N VAL A 56 -40.67 -38.03 10.87
CA VAL A 56 -40.73 -36.70 10.26
C VAL A 56 -40.11 -35.65 11.18
N ASP A 57 -40.32 -35.72 12.48
CA ASP A 57 -39.69 -34.83 13.47
C ASP A 57 -38.18 -34.99 13.49
N SER A 58 -37.68 -36.23 13.46
CA SER A 58 -36.25 -36.51 13.40
C SER A 58 -35.61 -35.97 12.09
N LEU A 59 -36.26 -36.17 10.94
CA LEU A 59 -35.82 -35.68 9.66
C LEU A 59 -35.83 -34.13 9.58
N THR A 60 -36.89 -33.54 10.16
CA THR A 60 -36.99 -32.06 10.22
C THR A 60 -35.86 -31.46 11.09
N GLY A 61 -35.63 -32.07 12.26
CA GLY A 61 -34.52 -31.66 13.15
C GLY A 61 -33.16 -31.80 12.47
N ALA A 62 -32.91 -32.92 11.79
CA ALA A 62 -31.66 -33.12 11.04
C ALA A 62 -31.48 -32.12 9.88
N ALA A 63 -32.55 -31.81 9.15
CA ALA A 63 -32.51 -30.85 8.06
C ALA A 63 -32.21 -29.40 8.56
N VAL A 64 -32.82 -29.00 9.67
CA VAL A 64 -32.55 -27.71 10.31
C VAL A 64 -31.10 -27.62 10.83
N ALA A 65 -30.63 -28.68 11.50
CA ALA A 65 -29.26 -28.75 11.98
C ALA A 65 -28.24 -28.67 10.82
N ALA A 66 -28.48 -29.42 9.72
CA ALA A 66 -27.64 -29.37 8.53
C ALA A 66 -27.63 -27.97 7.87
N LEU A 67 -28.78 -27.28 7.86
CA LEU A 67 -28.87 -25.90 7.36
C LEU A 67 -28.05 -24.95 8.22
N CYS A 68 -28.18 -25.03 9.55
CA CYS A 68 -27.40 -24.20 10.47
C CYS A 68 -25.88 -24.42 10.31
N VAL A 69 -25.45 -25.68 10.26
CA VAL A 69 -24.04 -26.02 10.06
C VAL A 69 -23.55 -25.52 8.69
N SER A 70 -24.37 -25.69 7.63
CA SER A 70 -24.02 -25.21 6.29
C SER A 70 -23.91 -23.68 6.25
N LEU A 71 -24.78 -22.94 6.92
CA LEU A 71 -24.71 -21.48 7.03
C LEU A 71 -23.47 -21.03 7.81
N LEU A 72 -23.15 -21.73 8.93
CA LEU A 72 -21.91 -21.45 9.68
C LEU A 72 -20.66 -21.71 8.82
N VAL A 73 -20.62 -22.83 8.11
CA VAL A 73 -19.54 -23.17 7.19
C VAL A 73 -19.41 -22.09 6.10
N VAL A 74 -20.50 -21.70 5.45
CA VAL A 74 -20.48 -20.65 4.41
C VAL A 74 -20.06 -19.31 5.01
N PHE A 75 -20.52 -18.96 6.19
CA PHE A 75 -20.13 -17.76 6.89
C PHE A 75 -18.63 -17.75 7.20
N PHE A 76 -18.10 -18.78 7.84
CA PHE A 76 -16.68 -18.86 8.18
C PHE A 76 -15.76 -19.04 6.97
N TYR A 77 -16.16 -19.85 5.97
CA TYR A 77 -15.39 -19.99 4.73
C TYR A 77 -15.55 -18.79 3.80
N GLY A 78 -16.70 -18.14 3.79
CA GLY A 78 -16.91 -16.91 3.04
C GLY A 78 -16.06 -15.76 3.56
N LEU A 79 -15.89 -15.65 4.87
CA LEU A 79 -14.95 -14.73 5.49
C LEU A 79 -13.48 -15.06 5.17
N LYS A 80 -13.15 -16.34 5.00
CA LYS A 80 -11.79 -16.80 4.71
C LYS A 80 -11.45 -16.83 3.21
N ARG A 81 -12.43 -16.73 2.31
CA ARG A 81 -12.26 -16.91 0.87
C ARG A 81 -12.02 -15.62 0.07
N GLN A 82 -11.90 -14.48 0.72
CA GLN A 82 -11.16 -13.37 0.17
C GLN A 82 -9.70 -13.59 0.57
N ASN A 83 -9.01 -14.58 -0.05
CA ASN A 83 -7.57 -14.48 -0.13
C ASN A 83 -7.32 -13.20 -0.93
N PRO A 84 -6.93 -12.08 -0.29
CA PRO A 84 -6.54 -10.91 -1.03
C PRO A 84 -5.44 -11.39 -1.97
N ILE A 85 -5.43 -10.88 -3.19
CA ILE A 85 -4.29 -11.13 -4.07
C ILE A 85 -3.07 -10.64 -3.30
N GLU A 86 -2.24 -11.59 -2.84
CA GLU A 86 -1.12 -11.29 -1.95
C GLU A 86 -0.10 -10.38 -2.63
N VAL A 87 0.14 -10.63 -3.92
CA VAL A 87 1.13 -9.91 -4.73
C VAL A 87 0.60 -9.69 -6.13
N GLN A 88 0.67 -8.47 -6.61
CA GLN A 88 0.39 -8.09 -7.99
C GLN A 88 1.68 -7.63 -8.66
N VAL A 89 1.93 -8.05 -9.88
CA VAL A 89 3.05 -7.54 -10.69
C VAL A 89 2.54 -6.37 -11.53
N THR A 90 3.14 -5.20 -11.35
CA THR A 90 2.80 -3.98 -12.09
C THR A 90 3.83 -3.75 -13.20
N ALA A 91 3.35 -3.64 -14.44
CA ALA A 91 4.22 -3.37 -15.58
C ALA A 91 4.93 -2.00 -15.44
N PRO A 92 6.17 -1.84 -15.96
CA PRO A 92 6.94 -0.60 -15.80
C PRO A 92 6.19 0.66 -16.23
N GLY A 93 5.51 0.62 -17.37
CA GLY A 93 4.73 1.77 -17.88
C GLY A 93 3.49 2.12 -17.06
N SER A 94 3.05 1.24 -16.14
CA SER A 94 1.87 1.47 -15.29
C SER A 94 2.23 1.93 -13.88
N ILE A 95 3.51 1.91 -13.48
CA ILE A 95 3.94 2.22 -12.11
C ILE A 95 3.51 3.64 -11.71
N ALA A 96 3.77 4.62 -12.57
CA ALA A 96 3.42 6.02 -12.31
C ALA A 96 1.91 6.21 -12.10
N ALA A 97 1.08 5.57 -12.92
CA ALA A 97 -0.38 5.64 -12.80
C ALA A 97 -0.89 4.98 -11.52
N GLU A 98 -0.32 3.82 -11.13
CA GLU A 98 -0.67 3.14 -9.89
C GLU A 98 -0.27 3.94 -8.64
N LEU A 99 0.91 4.57 -8.63
CA LEU A 99 1.35 5.46 -7.56
C LEU A 99 0.45 6.70 -7.46
N ALA A 100 0.12 7.33 -8.59
CA ALA A 100 -0.80 8.47 -8.62
C ALA A 100 -2.19 8.10 -8.09
N LYS A 101 -2.72 6.94 -8.48
CA LYS A 101 -4.00 6.41 -7.98
C LYS A 101 -3.95 6.15 -6.47
N ALA A 102 -2.86 5.58 -5.96
CA ALA A 102 -2.67 5.35 -4.54
C ALA A 102 -2.60 6.69 -3.77
N ALA A 103 -1.87 7.68 -4.30
CA ALA A 103 -1.76 9.01 -3.70
C ALA A 103 -3.11 9.76 -3.64
N ASP A 104 -3.96 9.62 -4.67
CA ASP A 104 -5.30 10.22 -4.68
C ASP A 104 -6.31 9.48 -3.79
N ALA A 105 -5.94 8.36 -3.20
CA ALA A 105 -6.82 7.52 -2.37
C ALA A 105 -6.40 7.43 -0.90
N THR A 106 -5.34 8.15 -0.46
CA THR A 106 -4.76 7.96 0.88
C THR A 106 -4.60 9.27 1.66
N ASN A 107 -4.56 9.18 2.97
CA ASN A 107 -4.19 10.27 3.89
C ASN A 107 -2.86 9.99 4.63
N SER A 108 -2.22 8.87 4.32
CA SER A 108 -0.94 8.48 4.91
C SER A 108 -0.01 7.96 3.82
N TRP A 109 1.25 8.40 3.85
CA TRP A 109 2.27 7.94 2.92
C TRP A 109 3.60 7.74 3.62
N ASP A 110 4.10 6.52 3.58
CA ASP A 110 5.44 6.21 4.03
C ASP A 110 6.32 5.88 2.81
N TYR A 111 7.40 6.61 2.65
CA TYR A 111 8.38 6.41 1.59
C TYR A 111 9.70 5.92 2.18
N ARG A 112 10.28 4.88 1.58
CA ARG A 112 11.66 4.44 1.84
C ARG A 112 12.40 4.27 0.52
N GLY A 113 13.47 5.01 0.35
CA GLY A 113 14.27 4.94 -0.87
C GLY A 113 15.57 5.72 -0.73
N HIS A 114 16.06 6.25 -1.84
CA HIS A 114 17.36 6.91 -1.87
C HIS A 114 17.26 8.44 -1.85
N THR A 115 16.76 9.04 -2.93
CA THR A 115 16.71 10.52 -3.12
C THR A 115 15.29 11.09 -3.10
N ALA A 116 14.27 10.24 -3.15
CA ALA A 116 12.85 10.60 -3.18
C ALA A 116 12.44 11.56 -4.32
N ARG A 117 13.15 11.56 -5.47
CA ARG A 117 12.86 12.47 -6.59
C ARG A 117 11.43 12.37 -7.12
N TYR A 118 10.96 11.15 -7.41
CA TYR A 118 9.61 10.93 -7.91
C TYR A 118 8.56 11.29 -6.86
N PHE A 119 8.81 10.92 -5.61
CA PHE A 119 7.97 11.31 -4.50
C PHE A 119 7.82 12.84 -4.44
N ARG A 120 8.95 13.58 -4.44
CA ARG A 120 8.98 15.06 -4.40
C ARG A 120 8.28 15.70 -5.59
N SER A 121 8.51 15.16 -6.81
CA SER A 121 8.01 15.78 -8.06
C SER A 121 6.56 15.47 -8.36
N THR A 122 6.03 14.35 -7.90
CA THR A 122 4.73 13.82 -8.37
C THR A 122 3.81 13.39 -7.24
N VAL A 123 4.27 12.51 -6.34
CA VAL A 123 3.43 11.93 -5.30
C VAL A 123 3.03 12.99 -4.27
N LEU A 124 3.99 13.72 -3.72
CA LEU A 124 3.77 14.73 -2.68
C LEU A 124 2.81 15.84 -3.12
N PRO A 125 2.93 16.44 -4.33
CA PRO A 125 1.95 17.42 -4.83
C PRO A 125 0.53 16.84 -4.92
N THR A 126 0.38 15.59 -5.37
CA THR A 126 -0.92 14.92 -5.46
C THR A 126 -1.55 14.72 -4.08
N LEU A 127 -0.77 14.27 -3.10
CA LEU A 127 -1.21 14.10 -1.71
C LEU A 127 -1.67 15.42 -1.10
N LEU A 128 -0.89 16.50 -1.29
CA LEU A 128 -1.23 17.83 -0.76
C LEU A 128 -2.49 18.39 -1.39
N GLN A 129 -2.61 18.33 -2.72
CA GLN A 129 -3.79 18.80 -3.44
C GLN A 129 -5.05 18.05 -2.97
N ARG A 130 -4.94 16.75 -2.72
CA ARG A 130 -6.04 15.95 -2.16
C ARG A 130 -6.39 16.38 -0.74
N ALA A 131 -5.39 16.49 0.14
CA ALA A 131 -5.58 16.89 1.53
C ALA A 131 -6.24 18.28 1.63
N GLU A 132 -5.85 19.23 0.79
CA GLU A 132 -6.48 20.55 0.70
C GLU A 132 -7.93 20.47 0.25
N ARG A 133 -8.20 19.77 -0.86
CA ARG A 133 -9.57 19.61 -1.40
C ARG A 133 -10.53 18.99 -0.38
N GLN A 134 -10.05 18.04 0.41
CA GLN A 134 -10.88 17.28 1.35
C GLN A 134 -10.83 17.82 2.79
N GLY A 135 -9.92 18.74 3.09
CA GLY A 135 -9.74 19.28 4.42
C GLY A 135 -9.21 18.28 5.45
N HIS A 136 -8.53 17.23 5.01
CA HIS A 136 -8.01 16.15 5.84
C HIS A 136 -6.58 16.42 6.33
N TYR A 137 -6.21 15.78 7.45
CA TYR A 137 -4.81 15.68 7.86
C TYR A 137 -4.08 14.71 6.96
N LEU A 138 -2.84 15.05 6.62
CA LEU A 138 -1.92 14.21 5.84
C LEU A 138 -0.73 13.83 6.71
N SER A 139 -0.44 12.54 6.82
CA SER A 139 0.75 12.00 7.49
C SER A 139 1.75 11.50 6.45
N VAL A 140 2.98 12.01 6.50
CA VAL A 140 4.04 11.66 5.56
C VAL A 140 5.31 11.33 6.32
N ASN A 141 5.82 10.12 6.14
CA ASN A 141 7.13 9.69 6.63
C ASN A 141 8.05 9.42 5.44
N VAL A 142 9.21 10.05 5.40
CA VAL A 142 10.14 9.93 4.28
C VAL A 142 11.49 9.49 4.80
N GLN A 143 11.92 8.29 4.41
CA GLN A 143 13.25 7.79 4.67
C GLN A 143 14.10 7.91 3.40
N VAL A 144 15.18 8.70 3.49
CA VAL A 144 16.18 8.92 2.44
C VAL A 144 17.56 8.58 2.96
N LEU A 145 18.53 8.45 2.06
CA LEU A 145 19.92 8.23 2.48
C LEU A 145 20.46 9.46 3.22
N ASP A 146 21.35 9.22 4.16
CA ASP A 146 22.06 10.28 4.88
C ASP A 146 23.03 10.98 3.92
N PRO A 147 22.80 12.27 3.57
CA PRO A 147 23.63 13.00 2.63
C PRO A 147 25.02 13.35 3.20
N ASP A 148 25.20 13.35 4.53
CA ASP A 148 26.46 13.64 5.18
C ASP A 148 27.40 12.42 5.24
N ASN A 149 26.86 11.21 5.05
CA ASN A 149 27.65 9.99 5.00
C ASN A 149 28.31 9.83 3.62
N VAL A 150 29.56 10.27 3.51
CA VAL A 150 30.33 10.28 2.26
C VAL A 150 30.47 8.88 1.65
N GLU A 151 30.80 7.87 2.49
CA GLU A 151 30.99 6.49 2.03
C GLU A 151 29.69 5.90 1.48
N LEU A 152 28.58 6.15 2.16
CA LEU A 152 27.25 5.74 1.72
C LEU A 152 26.87 6.39 0.38
N MET A 153 27.17 7.68 0.21
CA MET A 153 26.89 8.42 -1.02
C MET A 153 27.74 7.93 -2.20
N ASP A 154 29.01 7.61 -1.96
CA ASP A 154 29.89 7.05 -3.00
C ASP A 154 29.42 5.64 -3.40
N PHE A 155 29.09 4.79 -2.42
CA PHE A 155 28.53 3.46 -2.68
C PHE A 155 27.20 3.53 -3.45
N PHE A 156 26.28 4.39 -3.03
CA PHE A 156 25.01 4.59 -3.73
C PHE A 156 25.22 5.05 -5.17
N THR A 157 26.14 5.99 -5.39
CA THR A 157 26.44 6.54 -6.72
C THR A 157 26.99 5.47 -7.65
N GLU A 158 27.89 4.61 -7.16
CA GLU A 158 28.41 3.47 -7.91
C GLU A 158 27.30 2.45 -8.23
N TYR A 159 26.51 2.08 -7.24
CA TYR A 159 25.34 1.20 -7.43
C TYR A 159 24.41 1.76 -8.52
N ARG A 160 24.09 3.05 -8.46
CA ARG A 160 23.19 3.72 -9.41
C ARG A 160 23.74 3.74 -10.84
N ARG A 161 25.03 3.98 -11.01
CA ARG A 161 25.74 3.94 -12.30
C ARG A 161 25.69 2.55 -12.92
N ASN A 162 25.85 1.53 -12.11
CA ASN A 162 25.82 0.13 -12.55
C ASN A 162 24.39 -0.33 -12.89
N ALA A 163 23.40 0.13 -12.15
CA ALA A 163 22.00 -0.18 -12.41
C ALA A 163 21.45 0.46 -13.70
N ASN A 164 21.98 1.65 -14.09
CA ASN A 164 21.51 2.43 -15.23
C ASN A 164 22.70 2.95 -16.06
N PRO A 165 23.35 2.11 -16.88
CA PRO A 165 24.54 2.48 -17.63
C PRO A 165 24.36 3.68 -18.58
N ASP A 166 23.16 3.83 -19.17
CA ASP A 166 22.81 4.90 -20.11
C ASP A 166 22.78 6.31 -19.45
N ARG A 167 22.70 6.36 -18.12
CA ARG A 167 22.72 7.59 -17.33
C ARG A 167 23.88 7.64 -16.35
N ARG A 168 24.97 6.95 -16.68
CA ARG A 168 26.12 6.79 -15.79
C ARG A 168 26.74 8.12 -15.39
N ASP A 169 26.92 9.05 -16.31
CA ASP A 169 27.58 10.34 -16.08
C ASP A 169 26.68 11.34 -15.31
N TYR A 170 25.38 11.11 -15.29
CA TYR A 170 24.45 11.94 -14.54
C TYR A 170 24.64 11.81 -13.02
N TRP A 171 24.97 10.60 -12.54
CA TRP A 171 25.03 10.30 -11.12
C TRP A 171 26.44 10.53 -10.56
N THR A 172 26.61 11.62 -9.83
CA THR A 172 27.76 11.92 -8.99
C THR A 172 27.34 11.98 -7.53
N ARG A 173 28.29 11.87 -6.59
CA ARG A 173 28.01 12.05 -5.17
C ARG A 173 27.30 13.38 -4.92
N ARG A 174 27.82 14.50 -5.45
CA ARG A 174 27.20 15.81 -5.30
C ARG A 174 25.78 15.86 -5.85
N ARG A 175 25.52 15.21 -6.98
CA ARG A 175 24.16 15.14 -7.52
C ARG A 175 23.22 14.36 -6.62
N ALA A 176 23.67 13.24 -6.05
CA ALA A 176 22.88 12.46 -5.10
C ALA A 176 22.55 13.27 -3.82
N GLN A 177 23.57 13.92 -3.24
CA GLN A 177 23.42 14.82 -2.10
C GLN A 177 22.44 15.97 -2.41
N ALA A 178 22.57 16.61 -3.55
CA ALA A 178 21.69 17.69 -3.99
C ALA A 178 20.23 17.27 -4.12
N GLU A 179 19.97 16.10 -4.70
CA GLU A 179 18.59 15.57 -4.84
C GLU A 179 17.96 15.24 -3.48
N ILE A 180 18.73 14.69 -2.53
CA ILE A 180 18.28 14.42 -1.16
C ILE A 180 18.00 15.75 -0.45
N ALA A 181 18.95 16.68 -0.47
CA ALA A 181 18.81 18.00 0.14
C ALA A 181 17.58 18.75 -0.40
N ALA A 182 17.37 18.77 -1.72
CA ALA A 182 16.19 19.37 -2.34
C ALA A 182 14.88 18.73 -1.87
N THR A 183 14.88 17.42 -1.59
CA THR A 183 13.70 16.73 -1.03
C THR A 183 13.44 17.17 0.40
N ILE A 184 14.47 17.22 1.24
CA ILE A 184 14.38 17.62 2.65
C ILE A 184 13.91 19.06 2.77
N ILE A 185 14.52 19.98 1.99
CA ILE A 185 14.12 21.39 1.93
C ILE A 185 12.66 21.54 1.54
N ARG A 186 12.20 20.79 0.54
CA ARG A 186 10.79 20.80 0.13
C ARG A 186 9.84 20.35 1.23
N LEU A 187 10.20 19.30 1.94
CA LEU A 187 9.41 18.79 3.07
C LEU A 187 9.41 19.78 4.24
N GLN A 188 10.54 20.41 4.53
CA GLN A 188 10.64 21.45 5.55
C GLN A 188 9.71 22.63 5.26
N LEU A 189 9.76 23.17 4.05
CA LEU A 189 8.90 24.28 3.63
C LEU A 189 7.42 23.92 3.74
N LEU A 190 7.05 22.75 3.22
CA LEU A 190 5.65 22.28 3.23
C LEU A 190 5.15 22.01 4.65
N SER A 191 5.98 21.51 5.55
CA SER A 191 5.61 21.29 6.96
C SER A 191 5.29 22.61 7.69
N TYR A 192 5.91 23.71 7.24
CA TYR A 192 5.61 25.06 7.72
C TYR A 192 4.32 25.63 7.09
N GLN A 193 4.18 25.52 5.75
CA GLN A 193 3.06 26.10 5.01
C GLN A 193 1.71 25.39 5.29
N PHE A 194 1.75 24.09 5.48
CA PHE A 194 0.55 23.26 5.63
C PHE A 194 0.38 22.78 7.08
N SER A 195 -0.43 23.46 7.87
CA SER A 195 -0.66 23.12 9.27
C SER A 195 -1.26 21.72 9.50
N ARG A 196 -1.88 21.14 8.47
CA ARG A 196 -2.45 19.78 8.48
C ARG A 196 -1.48 18.71 7.98
N LEU A 197 -0.26 19.06 7.62
CA LEU A 197 0.79 18.12 7.25
C LEU A 197 1.59 17.72 8.49
N ASN A 198 1.54 16.44 8.84
CA ASN A 198 2.46 15.82 9.79
C ASN A 198 3.55 15.13 8.99
N CYS A 199 4.73 15.74 8.92
CA CYS A 199 5.86 15.24 8.15
C CYS A 199 7.02 14.86 9.06
N ARG A 200 7.62 13.68 8.79
CA ARG A 200 8.86 13.22 9.43
C ARG A 200 9.85 12.79 8.37
N VAL A 201 11.11 13.09 8.60
CA VAL A 201 12.22 12.69 7.73
C VAL A 201 13.18 11.81 8.53
N TYR A 202 13.62 10.73 7.91
CA TYR A 202 14.56 9.77 8.47
C TYR A 202 15.76 9.62 7.54
N LEU A 203 16.97 9.68 8.10
CA LEU A 203 18.23 9.51 7.39
C LEU A 203 18.72 8.07 7.57
N ALA A 204 18.75 7.31 6.47
CA ALA A 204 19.21 5.92 6.46
C ALA A 204 20.71 5.83 6.24
N SER A 205 21.36 4.91 6.94
CA SER A 205 22.79 4.60 6.79
C SER A 205 23.07 3.42 5.85
N THR A 206 22.05 2.88 5.17
CA THR A 206 22.18 1.70 4.30
C THR A 206 21.46 1.91 2.97
N VAL A 207 22.06 1.40 1.89
CA VAL A 207 21.45 1.38 0.55
C VAL A 207 20.62 0.11 0.38
N SER A 208 19.37 0.26 -0.04
CA SER A 208 18.49 -0.84 -0.43
C SER A 208 18.34 -0.88 -1.95
N PRO A 209 18.28 -2.05 -2.61
CA PRO A 209 17.97 -2.14 -4.03
C PRO A 209 16.50 -1.80 -4.33
N PHE A 210 15.68 -1.65 -3.31
CA PHE A 210 14.25 -1.40 -3.42
C PHE A 210 13.89 -0.02 -2.92
N THR A 211 12.98 0.63 -3.64
CA THR A 211 12.20 1.77 -3.16
C THR A 211 10.82 1.26 -2.78
N ILE A 212 10.33 1.69 -1.63
CA ILE A 212 9.03 1.29 -1.08
C ILE A 212 8.18 2.54 -0.89
N ASP A 213 7.02 2.52 -1.50
CA ASP A 213 5.94 3.49 -1.32
C ASP A 213 4.76 2.79 -0.65
N LEU A 214 4.43 3.15 0.58
CA LEU A 214 3.34 2.57 1.36
C LEU A 214 2.26 3.62 1.58
N SER A 215 1.04 3.27 1.21
CA SER A 215 -0.18 4.06 1.41
C SER A 215 -1.22 3.28 2.22
N ASP A 216 -2.36 3.90 2.55
CA ASP A 216 -3.49 3.19 3.18
C ASP A 216 -4.13 2.14 2.28
N THR A 217 -3.82 2.11 0.98
CA THR A 217 -4.42 1.22 -0.02
C THR A 217 -3.52 0.09 -0.47
N CYS A 218 -2.22 0.34 -0.56
CA CYS A 218 -1.23 -0.65 -1.02
C CYS A 218 0.20 -0.25 -0.66
N VAL A 219 1.09 -1.23 -0.78
CA VAL A 219 2.54 -1.03 -0.89
C VAL A 219 2.95 -1.21 -2.34
N MET A 220 3.80 -0.32 -2.85
CA MET A 220 4.49 -0.47 -4.13
C MET A 220 5.99 -0.65 -3.86
N VAL A 221 6.56 -1.76 -4.34
CA VAL A 221 8.00 -2.04 -4.26
C VAL A 221 8.59 -1.92 -5.67
N THR A 222 9.45 -0.94 -5.86
CA THR A 222 10.10 -0.66 -7.14
C THR A 222 11.61 -0.87 -7.05
N ARG A 223 12.27 -0.96 -8.19
CA ARG A 223 13.73 -1.06 -8.29
C ARG A 223 14.29 0.13 -9.05
N GLU A 224 15.57 0.43 -8.78
CA GLU A 224 16.30 1.52 -9.45
C GLU A 224 16.55 1.27 -10.95
N LYS A 225 16.54 0.01 -11.40
CA LYS A 225 16.75 -0.34 -12.79
C LYS A 225 15.52 0.02 -13.63
N ALA A 226 15.70 0.91 -14.61
CA ALA A 226 14.65 1.29 -15.55
C ALA A 226 14.05 0.06 -16.28
N GLY A 227 12.77 0.12 -16.59
CA GLY A 227 12.07 -0.96 -17.30
C GLY A 227 11.78 -2.22 -16.44
N THR A 228 12.05 -2.18 -15.13
CA THR A 228 11.73 -3.30 -14.22
C THR A 228 10.30 -3.19 -13.71
N ALA A 229 9.58 -4.31 -13.70
CA ALA A 229 8.25 -4.39 -13.09
C ALA A 229 8.32 -4.13 -11.58
N ALA A 230 7.25 -3.54 -11.03
CA ALA A 230 7.05 -3.35 -9.61
C ALA A 230 6.21 -4.47 -9.00
N LEU A 231 6.35 -4.66 -7.68
CA LEU A 231 5.44 -5.49 -6.91
C LEU A 231 4.46 -4.58 -6.16
N LYS A 232 3.18 -4.93 -6.20
CA LYS A 232 2.12 -4.24 -5.47
C LYS A 232 1.49 -5.20 -4.48
N TYR A 233 1.46 -4.81 -3.21
CA TYR A 233 0.83 -5.54 -2.11
C TYR A 233 -0.42 -4.78 -1.69
N PRO A 234 -1.63 -5.26 -1.99
CA PRO A 234 -2.86 -4.63 -1.56
C PRO A 234 -3.00 -4.62 -0.04
N VAL A 235 -3.69 -3.62 0.50
CA VAL A 235 -4.09 -3.61 1.92
C VAL A 235 -4.85 -4.88 2.27
N GLY A 236 -4.56 -5.46 3.45
CA GLY A 236 -5.13 -6.73 3.90
C GLY A 236 -4.37 -7.98 3.41
N SER A 237 -3.31 -7.83 2.61
CA SER A 237 -2.38 -8.92 2.30
C SER A 237 -1.34 -9.06 3.42
N SER A 238 -0.81 -10.27 3.62
CA SER A 238 0.24 -10.52 4.60
C SER A 238 1.54 -9.76 4.27
N PHE A 239 1.82 -9.57 2.98
CA PHE A 239 2.96 -8.79 2.51
C PHE A 239 2.81 -7.28 2.78
N TYR A 240 1.58 -6.75 2.74
CA TYR A 240 1.31 -5.36 3.13
C TYR A 240 1.66 -5.14 4.61
N ASP A 241 1.14 -5.99 5.49
CA ASP A 241 1.34 -5.86 6.94
C ASP A 241 2.80 -6.06 7.32
N SER A 242 3.47 -7.06 6.73
CA SER A 242 4.89 -7.33 6.95
C SER A 242 5.78 -6.16 6.48
N THR A 243 5.47 -5.56 5.31
CA THR A 243 6.24 -4.41 4.80
C THR A 243 6.01 -3.17 5.66
N LYS A 244 4.79 -2.94 6.13
CA LYS A 244 4.47 -1.84 7.05
C LYS A 244 5.28 -1.94 8.35
N GLU A 245 5.37 -3.14 8.91
CA GLU A 245 6.19 -3.36 10.10
C GLU A 245 7.69 -3.21 9.81
N ASP A 246 8.19 -3.72 8.69
CA ASP A 246 9.58 -3.54 8.26
C ASP A 246 9.93 -2.05 8.10
N MET A 247 9.07 -1.24 7.50
CA MET A 247 9.29 0.21 7.39
C MET A 247 9.30 0.89 8.76
N ARG A 248 8.41 0.48 9.67
CA ARG A 248 8.39 1.00 11.04
C ARG A 248 9.69 0.68 11.79
N LEU A 249 10.22 -0.53 11.66
CA LEU A 249 11.49 -0.93 12.24
C LEU A 249 12.66 -0.17 11.60
N SER A 250 12.67 -0.03 10.28
CA SER A 250 13.68 0.71 9.54
C SER A 250 13.74 2.19 9.98
N ASN A 251 12.58 2.85 10.15
CA ASN A 251 12.53 4.22 10.66
C ASN A 251 13.11 4.35 12.07
N ARG A 252 12.88 3.35 12.95
CA ARG A 252 13.48 3.34 14.29
C ARG A 252 15.00 3.14 14.31
N GLN A 253 15.55 2.52 13.28
CA GLN A 253 16.99 2.29 13.11
C GLN A 253 17.69 3.46 12.40
N SER A 254 16.94 4.38 11.85
CA SER A 254 17.42 5.57 11.14
C SER A 254 17.47 6.78 12.07
N THR A 255 18.27 7.77 11.71
CA THR A 255 18.32 9.04 12.43
C THR A 255 17.13 9.90 12.01
N GLU A 256 16.24 10.26 12.93
CA GLU A 256 15.17 11.22 12.65
C GLU A 256 15.76 12.62 12.53
N LEU A 257 15.50 13.29 11.40
CA LEU A 257 15.91 14.65 11.15
C LEU A 257 14.80 15.59 11.65
N PRO A 258 15.07 16.44 12.64
CA PRO A 258 14.09 17.42 13.11
C PRO A 258 13.74 18.41 12.00
N LEU A 259 12.46 18.66 11.77
CA LEU A 259 11.97 19.72 10.90
C LEU A 259 11.46 20.88 11.78
N PRO A 260 12.28 21.92 12.01
CA PRO A 260 11.91 23.02 12.90
C PRO A 260 10.76 23.84 12.32
N ARG A 261 9.69 24.06 13.10
CA ARG A 261 8.54 24.85 12.69
C ARG A 261 8.76 26.36 12.76
N SER A 262 9.86 26.79 13.35
CA SER A 262 10.21 28.21 13.56
C SER A 262 11.03 28.82 12.43
N ALA A 263 11.29 28.06 11.39
CA ALA A 263 12.05 28.56 10.27
C ALA A 263 11.22 29.54 9.45
N THR A 264 11.83 30.65 9.13
CA THR A 264 11.40 31.63 8.16
C THR A 264 10.77 30.97 6.94
N GLU A 265 9.80 31.62 6.32
CA GLU A 265 9.13 31.26 5.05
C GLU A 265 10.11 31.27 3.86
N LEU A 266 11.26 30.56 4.03
CA LEU A 266 12.34 30.51 3.06
C LEU A 266 12.01 29.49 1.98
N ASP A 267 11.20 29.92 0.99
CA ASP A 267 11.21 29.29 -0.32
C ASP A 267 12.54 29.67 -1.02
N PRO A 268 13.51 28.73 -1.16
CA PRO A 268 14.84 29.09 -1.62
C PRO A 268 14.83 29.71 -3.01
N GLY A 269 15.02 31.02 -3.06
CA GLY A 269 15.16 31.79 -4.28
C GLY A 269 16.63 31.98 -4.72
N SER A 270 17.59 31.64 -3.87
CA SER A 270 19.03 31.84 -4.11
C SER A 270 19.86 30.73 -3.47
N VAL A 271 21.15 30.71 -3.81
CA VAL A 271 22.14 29.81 -3.19
C VAL A 271 22.33 30.14 -1.70
N SER A 272 22.24 31.43 -1.33
CA SER A 272 22.30 31.82 0.08
C SER A 272 21.15 31.28 0.89
N ASP A 273 19.93 31.23 0.32
CA ASP A 273 18.75 30.69 1.01
C ASP A 273 18.90 29.18 1.20
N VAL A 274 19.41 28.47 0.18
CA VAL A 274 19.71 27.03 0.31
C VAL A 274 20.70 26.78 1.44
N ARG A 275 21.78 27.57 1.52
CA ARG A 275 22.77 27.45 2.58
C ARG A 275 22.17 27.71 3.96
N GLU A 276 21.32 28.72 4.09
CA GLU A 276 20.64 29.04 5.34
C GLU A 276 19.73 27.88 5.80
N VAL A 277 18.90 27.31 4.87
CA VAL A 277 18.02 26.17 5.20
C VAL A 277 18.83 24.92 5.56
N LEU A 278 19.90 24.61 4.84
CA LEU A 278 20.77 23.47 5.16
C LEU A 278 21.44 23.63 6.53
N SER A 279 21.88 24.86 6.85
CA SER A 279 22.44 25.18 8.17
C SER A 279 21.42 25.01 9.29
N LEU A 280 20.18 25.44 9.07
CA LEU A 280 19.08 25.28 10.03
C LEU A 280 18.74 23.82 10.28
N LEU A 281 18.84 22.97 9.25
CA LEU A 281 18.56 21.53 9.30
C LEU A 281 19.74 20.71 9.81
N ASP A 282 20.90 21.33 10.03
CA ASP A 282 22.18 20.71 10.43
C ASP A 282 22.62 19.58 9.49
N ILE A 283 22.46 19.78 8.16
CA ILE A 283 22.93 18.86 7.13
C ILE A 283 23.81 19.58 6.12
N LEU A 284 24.80 18.88 5.55
CA LEU A 284 25.70 19.37 4.51
C LEU A 284 26.37 20.73 4.88
N GLN A 285 26.78 20.86 6.14
CA GLN A 285 27.34 22.10 6.70
C GLN A 285 28.58 22.64 5.94
N GLY A 286 29.32 21.76 5.29
CA GLY A 286 30.49 22.12 4.45
C GLY A 286 30.20 22.25 2.96
N ALA A 287 28.93 22.41 2.55
CA ALA A 287 28.55 22.45 1.14
C ALA A 287 29.21 23.61 0.40
N ASP A 288 29.94 23.29 -0.67
CA ASP A 288 30.50 24.27 -1.58
C ASP A 288 29.44 24.88 -2.52
N ASP A 289 29.77 25.95 -3.22
CA ASP A 289 28.81 26.62 -4.10
C ASP A 289 28.35 25.75 -5.27
N GLU A 290 29.11 24.75 -5.70
CA GLU A 290 28.69 23.79 -6.72
C GLU A 290 27.55 22.93 -6.19
N LEU A 291 27.68 22.34 -4.99
CA LEU A 291 26.64 21.52 -4.36
C LEU A 291 25.38 22.34 -4.08
N LEU A 292 25.53 23.57 -3.60
CA LEU A 292 24.40 24.48 -3.34
C LEU A 292 23.65 24.84 -4.63
N ASN A 293 24.37 25.13 -5.74
CA ASN A 293 23.75 25.38 -7.05
C ASN A 293 23.01 24.14 -7.57
N LEU A 294 23.60 22.95 -7.45
CA LEU A 294 22.93 21.69 -7.82
C LEU A 294 21.67 21.45 -6.98
N THR A 295 21.71 21.78 -5.70
CA THR A 295 20.56 21.67 -4.79
C THR A 295 19.44 22.62 -5.19
N LEU A 296 19.77 23.89 -5.47
CA LEU A 296 18.81 24.88 -5.93
C LEU A 296 18.16 24.48 -7.27
N ASP A 297 18.97 23.98 -8.22
CA ASP A 297 18.45 23.47 -9.51
C ASP A 297 17.51 22.27 -9.31
N ALA A 298 17.91 21.29 -8.49
CA ALA A 298 17.09 20.13 -8.16
C ALA A 298 15.78 20.51 -7.44
N TYR A 299 15.82 21.54 -6.59
CA TYR A 299 14.65 22.07 -5.90
C TYR A 299 13.67 22.75 -6.85
N ARG A 300 14.15 23.63 -7.72
CA ARG A 300 13.34 24.44 -8.65
C ARG A 300 12.80 23.64 -9.84
N ARG A 301 13.53 22.62 -10.27
CA ARG A 301 13.19 21.79 -11.44
C ARG A 301 13.08 20.31 -11.05
N PRO A 302 12.05 19.94 -10.25
CA PRO A 302 11.88 18.56 -9.88
C PRO A 302 11.58 17.72 -11.14
N VAL A 303 12.53 16.86 -11.49
CA VAL A 303 12.42 15.98 -12.67
C VAL A 303 11.65 14.72 -12.30
N ASN A 304 10.57 14.43 -13.06
CA ASN A 304 9.90 13.15 -12.97
C ASN A 304 10.74 12.06 -13.67
N PRO A 305 11.30 11.08 -12.95
CA PRO A 305 12.15 10.05 -13.54
C PRO A 305 11.40 9.09 -14.48
N TYR A 306 10.07 9.05 -14.40
CA TYR A 306 9.22 8.20 -15.25
C TYR A 306 8.60 8.94 -16.45
N ALA A 307 8.81 10.26 -16.59
CA ALA A 307 8.24 11.03 -17.70
C ALA A 307 8.93 10.79 -19.05
N SER A 308 10.05 10.08 -19.07
CA SER A 308 10.88 9.83 -20.27
C SER A 308 11.09 8.32 -20.54
N ALA A 309 10.18 7.48 -20.06
CA ALA A 309 10.19 6.05 -20.34
C ALA A 309 9.17 5.67 -21.39
#